data_e9d2c2cd111a445c8fe8c93c5d0d1ceb
#
_entry.id   e9d2c2cd111a445c8fe8c93c5d0d1ceb
#
_cell.length_a   1.000
_cell.length_b   1.000
_cell.length_c   1.000
_cell.angle_alpha   90.00
_cell.angle_beta   90.00
_cell.angle_gamma   90.00
#
_symmetry.space_group_name_H-M   'P 1'
#
loop_
_entity.id
_entity.type
_entity.pdbx_description
1 polymer ?
#
loop_
_entity_poly.entity_id
_entity_poly.type
_entity_poly.pdbx_seq_one_letter_code
_entity_poly.pdbx_strand_id
1 'polypeptide(L)'
;IATAAAKTNSCVQQGLITMTGTFFDTIVVCTMTGIILVLTGTWSSDLAGAALTKEAFSVGLPGIGQYIVGIGLVFFAFTTIIGWNYYGERCTEYLFGIKGIKPYRLIYIVLVAIGPYLKLEVIWVLADIVNGLMAIPNLIALVGLRKIIIGETKEYFKTLSFQKA
;
A
#
# COMPACT_ATOMS: atom_id res chain seq x y z
N ILE A 1 -6.88 2.45 9.14
CA ILE A 1 -7.85 3.34 8.47
C ILE A 1 -8.68 2.56 7.47
N ALA A 2 -8.07 1.78 6.56
CA ALA A 2 -8.78 0.95 5.57
C ALA A 2 -9.77 -0.04 6.23
N THR A 3 -9.38 -0.61 7.36
CA THR A 3 -10.20 -1.57 8.11
C THR A 3 -11.47 -0.99 8.70
N ALA A 4 -11.57 0.32 8.83
CA ALA A 4 -12.78 0.99 9.32
C ALA A 4 -13.99 0.79 8.39
N ALA A 5 -13.78 0.52 7.10
CA ALA A 5 -14.82 0.21 6.12
C ALA A 5 -15.08 -1.29 5.95
N ALA A 6 -14.30 -2.15 6.60
CA ALA A 6 -14.41 -3.59 6.45
C ALA A 6 -15.66 -4.13 7.19
N LYS A 7 -16.43 -4.96 6.49
CA LYS A 7 -17.59 -5.65 7.06
C LYS A 7 -17.15 -6.98 7.69
N THR A 8 -16.44 -6.92 8.80
CA THR A 8 -15.97 -8.09 9.54
C THR A 8 -16.50 -8.08 10.97
N ASN A 9 -16.79 -9.26 11.51
CA ASN A 9 -17.33 -9.41 12.86
C ASN A 9 -16.24 -9.41 13.95
N SER A 10 -14.95 -9.47 13.54
CA SER A 10 -13.81 -9.55 14.46
C SER A 10 -12.63 -8.76 13.93
N CYS A 11 -12.02 -7.94 14.79
CA CYS A 11 -10.80 -7.20 14.47
C CYS A 11 -9.61 -8.14 14.19
N VAL A 12 -9.57 -9.31 14.84
CA VAL A 12 -8.51 -10.32 14.63
C VAL A 12 -8.65 -10.96 13.25
N GLN A 13 -9.87 -11.31 12.83
CA GLN A 13 -10.12 -11.84 11.49
C GLN A 13 -9.69 -10.85 10.41
N GLN A 14 -10.02 -9.57 10.56
CA GLN A 14 -9.58 -8.53 9.65
C GLN A 14 -8.06 -8.37 9.63
N GLY A 15 -7.42 -8.44 10.79
CA GLY A 15 -5.96 -8.40 10.90
C GLY A 15 -5.28 -9.54 10.13
N LEU A 16 -5.80 -10.76 10.24
CA LEU A 16 -5.30 -11.92 9.52
C LEU A 16 -5.46 -11.79 8.00
N ILE A 17 -6.60 -11.29 7.52
CA ILE A 17 -6.85 -11.03 6.10
C ILE A 17 -5.86 -9.98 5.57
N THR A 18 -5.68 -8.88 6.29
CA THR A 18 -4.74 -7.82 5.89
C THR A 18 -3.30 -8.32 5.87
N MET A 19 -2.90 -9.12 6.87
CA MET A 19 -1.58 -9.75 6.92
C MET A 19 -1.33 -10.65 5.71
N THR A 20 -2.32 -11.45 5.31
CA THR A 20 -2.23 -12.32 4.13
C THR A 20 -2.06 -11.49 2.85
N GLY A 21 -2.83 -10.41 2.70
CA GLY A 21 -2.69 -9.49 1.57
C GLY A 21 -1.28 -8.88 1.48
N THR A 22 -0.76 -8.37 2.58
CA THR A 22 0.59 -7.81 2.66
C THR A 22 1.67 -8.87 2.35
N PHE A 23 1.48 -10.10 2.82
CA PHE A 23 2.40 -11.20 2.52
C PHE A 23 2.48 -11.47 1.01
N PHE A 24 1.32 -11.59 0.33
CA PHE A 24 1.30 -11.81 -1.11
C PHE A 24 1.92 -10.64 -1.88
N ASP A 25 1.59 -9.42 -1.53
CA ASP A 25 2.12 -8.23 -2.20
C ASP A 25 3.63 -8.11 -2.01
N THR A 26 4.11 -8.17 -0.77
CA THR A 26 5.51 -7.90 -0.45
C THR A 26 6.42 -9.11 -0.72
N ILE A 27 6.02 -10.32 -0.30
CA ILE A 27 6.90 -11.48 -0.45
C ILE A 27 6.76 -12.09 -1.84
N VAL A 28 5.55 -12.32 -2.34
CA VAL A 28 5.38 -13.01 -3.62
C VAL A 28 5.62 -12.05 -4.79
N VAL A 29 4.89 -10.96 -4.89
CA VAL A 29 4.94 -10.06 -6.05
C VAL A 29 6.29 -9.34 -6.15
N CYS A 30 6.80 -8.78 -5.05
CA CYS A 30 8.10 -8.10 -5.07
C CYS A 30 9.25 -9.06 -5.34
N THR A 31 9.21 -10.29 -4.80
CA THR A 31 10.24 -11.29 -5.09
C THR A 31 10.22 -11.72 -6.56
N MET A 32 9.03 -11.94 -7.13
CA MET A 32 8.90 -12.24 -8.56
C MET A 32 9.46 -11.13 -9.43
N THR A 33 9.16 -9.88 -9.12
CA THR A 33 9.70 -8.71 -9.82
C THR A 33 11.22 -8.66 -9.69
N GLY A 34 11.77 -8.85 -8.49
CA GLY A 34 13.21 -8.89 -8.25
C GLY A 34 13.92 -9.99 -9.03
N ILE A 35 13.33 -11.18 -9.08
CA ILE A 35 13.89 -12.32 -9.87
C ILE A 35 13.93 -11.96 -11.37
N ILE A 36 12.87 -11.35 -11.90
CA ILE A 36 12.84 -10.95 -13.31
C ILE A 36 13.94 -9.91 -13.61
N LEU A 37 14.12 -8.91 -12.73
CA LEU A 37 15.19 -7.91 -12.87
C LEU A 37 16.59 -8.55 -12.92
N VAL A 38 16.83 -9.53 -12.04
CA VAL A 38 18.12 -10.25 -11.98
C VAL A 38 18.33 -11.13 -13.21
N LEU A 39 17.32 -11.91 -13.60
CA LEU A 39 17.40 -12.84 -14.74
C LEU A 39 17.58 -12.12 -16.08
N THR A 40 16.95 -10.95 -16.24
CA THR A 40 17.08 -10.14 -17.46
C THR A 40 18.33 -9.25 -17.47
N GLY A 41 19.05 -9.16 -16.36
CA GLY A 41 20.24 -8.30 -16.24
C GLY A 41 19.94 -6.81 -16.22
N THR A 42 18.68 -6.41 -16.21
CA THR A 42 18.27 -4.99 -16.28
C THR A 42 18.58 -4.20 -15.02
N TRP A 43 18.88 -4.88 -13.90
CA TRP A 43 19.29 -4.25 -12.64
C TRP A 43 20.53 -3.35 -12.77
N SER A 44 21.37 -3.58 -13.80
CA SER A 44 22.59 -2.81 -14.06
C SER A 44 22.35 -1.57 -14.96
N SER A 45 21.11 -1.34 -15.40
CA SER A 45 20.77 -0.15 -16.21
C SER A 45 20.59 1.08 -15.35
N ASP A 46 20.73 2.28 -15.95
CA ASP A 46 20.46 3.57 -15.30
C ASP A 46 18.95 3.87 -15.11
N LEU A 47 18.09 2.89 -15.42
CA LEU A 47 16.65 3.02 -15.28
C LEU A 47 16.20 2.80 -13.83
N ALA A 48 15.14 3.48 -13.42
CA ALA A 48 14.56 3.34 -12.08
C ALA A 48 13.03 3.19 -12.12
N GLY A 49 12.48 2.58 -11.06
CA GLY A 49 11.03 2.47 -10.85
C GLY A 49 10.32 1.71 -11.96
N ALA A 50 9.22 2.27 -12.45
CA ALA A 50 8.36 1.65 -13.45
C ALA A 50 9.05 1.43 -14.81
N ALA A 51 9.99 2.30 -15.19
CA ALA A 51 10.75 2.17 -16.43
C ALA A 51 11.66 0.93 -16.42
N LEU A 52 12.31 0.69 -15.29
CA LEU A 52 13.16 -0.51 -15.09
C LEU A 52 12.34 -1.80 -15.17
N THR A 53 11.19 -1.84 -14.50
CA THR A 53 10.30 -3.01 -14.54
C THR A 53 9.77 -3.26 -15.96
N LYS A 54 9.37 -2.20 -16.67
CA LYS A 54 8.91 -2.30 -18.06
C LYS A 54 9.99 -2.87 -18.98
N GLU A 55 11.23 -2.40 -18.82
CA GLU A 55 12.37 -2.91 -19.60
C GLU A 55 12.62 -4.39 -19.32
N ALA A 56 12.65 -4.80 -18.05
CA ALA A 56 12.84 -6.18 -17.66
C ALA A 56 11.79 -7.13 -18.26
N PHE A 57 10.52 -6.72 -18.22
CA PHE A 57 9.44 -7.50 -18.84
C PHE A 57 9.50 -7.49 -20.37
N SER A 58 9.99 -6.40 -20.98
CA SER A 58 10.21 -6.34 -22.43
C SER A 58 11.28 -7.33 -22.89
N VAL A 59 12.35 -7.48 -22.11
CA VAL A 59 13.42 -8.46 -22.37
C VAL A 59 12.93 -9.90 -22.09
N GLY A 60 12.25 -10.12 -20.96
CA GLY A 60 11.80 -11.46 -20.56
C GLY A 60 10.62 -12.00 -21.38
N LEU A 61 9.74 -11.11 -21.88
CA LEU A 61 8.58 -11.44 -22.69
C LEU A 61 8.50 -10.51 -23.92
N PRO A 62 9.30 -10.76 -24.95
CA PRO A 62 9.35 -9.91 -26.14
C PRO A 62 7.97 -9.71 -26.79
N GLY A 63 7.63 -8.47 -27.10
CA GLY A 63 6.39 -8.08 -27.76
C GLY A 63 5.19 -7.87 -26.82
N ILE A 64 5.03 -8.62 -25.74
CA ILE A 64 3.86 -8.56 -24.85
C ILE A 64 4.19 -7.94 -23.49
N GLY A 65 5.39 -8.17 -22.96
CA GLY A 65 5.80 -7.80 -21.60
C GLY A 65 5.57 -6.33 -21.27
N GLN A 66 5.93 -5.43 -22.16
CA GLN A 66 5.73 -3.99 -21.97
C GLN A 66 4.25 -3.58 -21.82
N TYR A 67 3.34 -4.25 -22.52
CA TYR A 67 1.91 -3.97 -22.45
C TYR A 67 1.31 -4.49 -21.15
N ILE A 68 1.73 -5.68 -20.68
CA ILE A 68 1.30 -6.24 -19.40
C ILE A 68 1.66 -5.29 -18.26
N VAL A 69 2.92 -4.84 -18.22
CA VAL A 69 3.37 -3.89 -17.19
C VAL A 69 2.64 -2.54 -17.34
N GLY A 70 2.49 -2.02 -18.56
CA GLY A 70 1.82 -0.76 -18.78
C GLY A 70 0.37 -0.76 -18.33
N ILE A 71 -0.40 -1.78 -18.68
CA ILE A 71 -1.80 -1.93 -18.27
C ILE A 71 -1.87 -2.14 -16.74
N GLY A 72 -1.01 -3.00 -16.19
CA GLY A 72 -0.91 -3.23 -14.75
C GLY A 72 -0.64 -1.95 -13.97
N LEU A 73 0.29 -1.11 -14.45
CA LEU A 73 0.60 0.19 -13.84
C LEU A 73 -0.58 1.16 -13.86
N VAL A 74 -1.38 1.17 -14.92
CA VAL A 74 -2.60 2.02 -14.97
C VAL A 74 -3.58 1.61 -13.89
N PHE A 75 -3.88 0.31 -13.76
CA PHE A 75 -4.77 -0.18 -12.70
C PHE A 75 -4.20 0.05 -11.31
N PHE A 76 -2.91 -0.21 -11.12
CA PHE A 76 -2.25 -0.02 -9.85
C PHE A 76 -2.23 1.45 -9.43
N ALA A 77 -1.90 2.37 -10.33
CA ALA A 77 -1.94 3.80 -10.06
C ALA A 77 -3.36 4.27 -9.71
N PHE A 78 -4.36 3.82 -10.47
CA PHE A 78 -5.76 4.18 -10.23
C PHE A 78 -6.25 3.72 -8.86
N THR A 79 -6.01 2.46 -8.50
CA THR A 79 -6.40 1.92 -7.19
C THR A 79 -5.65 2.59 -6.05
N THR A 80 -4.37 2.92 -6.24
CA THR A 80 -3.55 3.63 -5.26
C THR A 80 -4.07 5.05 -5.02
N ILE A 81 -4.38 5.80 -6.08
CA ILE A 81 -4.95 7.16 -5.97
C ILE A 81 -6.26 7.13 -5.18
N ILE A 82 -7.16 6.20 -5.48
CA ILE A 82 -8.43 6.07 -4.75
C ILE A 82 -8.20 5.67 -3.29
N GLY A 83 -7.34 4.69 -3.04
CA GLY A 83 -7.03 4.22 -1.69
C GLY A 83 -6.43 5.31 -0.80
N TRP A 84 -5.44 6.02 -1.28
CA TRP A 84 -4.82 7.13 -0.54
C TRP A 84 -5.75 8.32 -0.34
N ASN A 85 -6.61 8.63 -1.33
CA ASN A 85 -7.67 9.63 -1.13
C ASN A 85 -8.59 9.25 0.03
N TYR A 86 -9.04 8.00 0.08
CA TYR A 86 -9.91 7.51 1.15
C TYR A 86 -9.23 7.63 2.52
N TYR A 87 -7.95 7.24 2.63
CA TYR A 87 -7.21 7.36 3.89
C TYR A 87 -7.10 8.80 4.36
N GLY A 88 -6.77 9.70 3.45
CA GLY A 88 -6.67 11.13 3.77
C GLY A 88 -8.01 11.75 4.12
N GLU A 89 -9.10 11.34 3.47
CA GLU A 89 -10.46 11.78 3.85
C GLU A 89 -10.81 11.37 5.28
N ARG A 90 -10.50 10.13 5.69
CA ARG A 90 -10.75 9.66 7.05
C ARG A 90 -9.92 10.41 8.09
N CYS A 91 -8.65 10.69 7.78
CA CYS A 91 -7.81 11.52 8.65
C CYS A 91 -8.33 12.95 8.76
N THR A 92 -8.74 13.54 7.63
CA THR A 92 -9.29 14.90 7.59
C THR A 92 -10.60 14.99 8.33
N GLU A 93 -11.48 14.01 8.18
CA GLU A 93 -12.74 13.92 8.91
C GLU A 93 -12.52 13.85 10.43
N TYR A 94 -11.52 13.08 10.86
CA TYR A 94 -11.16 12.98 12.28
C TYR A 94 -10.63 14.29 12.86
N LEU A 95 -9.81 15.04 12.12
CA LEU A 95 -9.16 16.27 12.61
C LEU A 95 -10.04 17.51 12.46
N PHE A 96 -10.76 17.64 11.34
CA PHE A 96 -11.48 18.87 10.95
C PHE A 96 -12.99 18.66 10.79
N GLY A 97 -13.47 17.43 10.99
CA GLY A 97 -14.86 17.07 10.78
C GLY A 97 -15.26 16.98 9.30
N ILE A 98 -16.53 16.70 9.06
CA ILE A 98 -17.09 16.48 7.71
C ILE A 98 -16.87 17.67 6.76
N LYS A 99 -16.84 18.90 7.30
CA LYS A 99 -16.63 20.12 6.49
C LYS A 99 -15.24 20.17 5.84
N GLY A 100 -14.24 19.50 6.43
CA GLY A 100 -12.87 19.43 5.91
C GLY A 100 -12.70 18.54 4.68
N ILE A 101 -13.65 17.64 4.39
CA ILE A 101 -13.53 16.67 3.31
C ILE A 101 -13.51 17.36 1.94
N LYS A 102 -14.40 18.34 1.72
CA LYS A 102 -14.49 19.04 0.42
C LYS A 102 -13.19 19.76 0.03
N PRO A 103 -12.61 20.63 0.88
CA PRO A 103 -11.34 21.29 0.55
C PRO A 103 -10.19 20.28 0.42
N TYR A 104 -10.15 19.22 1.24
CA TYR A 104 -9.15 18.16 1.10
C TYR A 104 -9.20 17.50 -0.28
N ARG A 105 -10.39 17.10 -0.77
CA ARG A 105 -10.54 16.49 -2.11
C ARG A 105 -10.06 17.42 -3.22
N LEU A 106 -10.38 18.70 -3.13
CA LEU A 106 -9.93 19.67 -4.13
C LEU A 106 -8.40 19.76 -4.16
N ILE A 107 -7.77 19.90 -3.00
CA ILE A 107 -6.30 19.95 -2.90
C ILE A 107 -5.69 18.65 -3.42
N TYR A 108 -6.26 17.49 -3.05
CA TYR A 108 -5.77 16.19 -3.47
C TYR A 108 -5.80 16.03 -5.00
N ILE A 109 -6.91 16.39 -5.66
CA ILE A 109 -7.05 16.33 -7.11
C ILE A 109 -6.01 17.24 -7.80
N VAL A 110 -5.82 18.45 -7.28
CA VAL A 110 -4.83 19.40 -7.82
C VAL A 110 -3.41 18.82 -7.69
N LEU A 111 -3.07 18.24 -6.53
CA LEU A 111 -1.76 17.62 -6.32
C LEU A 111 -1.52 16.41 -7.21
N VAL A 112 -2.53 15.56 -7.42
CA VAL A 112 -2.46 14.42 -8.36
C VAL A 112 -2.24 14.92 -9.79
N ALA A 113 -2.92 16.01 -10.21
CA ALA A 113 -2.75 16.59 -11.54
C ALA A 113 -1.36 17.21 -11.75
N ILE A 114 -0.76 17.77 -10.71
CA ILE A 114 0.58 18.38 -10.75
C ILE A 114 1.69 17.32 -10.70
N GLY A 115 1.42 16.15 -10.06
CA GLY A 115 2.40 15.09 -9.84
C GLY A 115 3.28 14.72 -11.05
N PRO A 116 2.72 14.52 -12.26
CA PRO A 116 3.50 14.17 -13.46
C PRO A 116 4.51 15.24 -13.91
N TYR A 117 4.38 16.48 -13.45
CA TYR A 117 5.27 17.59 -13.80
C TYR A 117 6.42 17.75 -12.81
N LEU A 118 6.40 17.04 -11.69
CA LEU A 118 7.43 17.12 -10.67
C LEU A 118 8.58 16.15 -10.99
N LYS A 119 9.79 16.50 -10.53
CA LYS A 119 10.95 15.61 -10.64
C LYS A 119 10.76 14.40 -9.74
N LEU A 120 10.92 13.21 -10.31
CA LEU A 120 10.70 11.93 -9.63
C LEU A 120 11.54 11.78 -8.36
N GLU A 121 12.81 12.21 -8.40
CA GLU A 121 13.73 12.14 -7.25
C GLU A 121 13.20 12.91 -6.03
N VAL A 122 12.68 14.12 -6.24
CA VAL A 122 12.15 14.95 -5.15
C VAL A 122 10.93 14.30 -4.53
N ILE A 123 10.07 13.70 -5.37
CA ILE A 123 8.87 12.99 -4.88
C ILE A 123 9.25 11.78 -4.04
N TRP A 124 10.25 11.00 -4.47
CA TRP A 124 10.71 9.83 -3.72
C TRP A 124 11.30 10.23 -2.37
N VAL A 125 12.20 11.21 -2.33
CA VAL A 125 12.78 11.68 -1.07
C VAL A 125 11.71 12.19 -0.12
N LEU A 126 10.75 12.97 -0.62
CA LEU A 126 9.64 13.46 0.21
C LEU A 126 8.77 12.32 0.74
N ALA A 127 8.44 11.35 -0.12
CA ALA A 127 7.65 10.18 0.26
C ALA A 127 8.36 9.35 1.35
N ASP A 128 9.65 9.13 1.24
CA ASP A 128 10.44 8.38 2.23
C ASP A 128 10.48 9.10 3.59
N ILE A 129 10.66 10.42 3.59
CA ILE A 129 10.63 11.22 4.82
C ILE A 129 9.25 11.10 5.49
N VAL A 130 8.18 11.30 4.74
CA VAL A 130 6.81 11.25 5.29
C VAL A 130 6.46 9.85 5.78
N ASN A 131 6.83 8.80 5.05
CA ASN A 131 6.63 7.41 5.46
C ASN A 131 7.40 7.09 6.74
N GLY A 132 8.65 7.56 6.87
CA GLY A 132 9.43 7.43 8.09
C GLY A 132 8.76 8.11 9.29
N LEU A 133 8.24 9.31 9.10
CA LEU A 133 7.51 10.05 10.14
C LEU A 133 6.20 9.35 10.54
N MET A 134 5.50 8.70 9.60
CA MET A 134 4.28 7.92 9.89
C MET A 134 4.57 6.65 10.71
N ALA A 135 5.76 6.06 10.57
CA ALA A 135 6.12 4.85 11.29
C ALA A 135 6.21 5.09 12.82
N ILE A 136 6.70 6.25 13.26
CA ILE A 136 6.91 6.57 14.67
C ILE A 136 5.62 6.49 15.49
N PRO A 137 4.53 7.24 15.19
CA PRO A 137 3.29 7.18 15.95
C PRO A 137 2.64 5.80 15.86
N ASN A 138 2.77 5.11 14.73
CA ASN A 138 2.23 3.76 14.57
C ASN A 138 2.91 2.75 15.51
N LEU A 139 4.24 2.79 15.61
CA LEU A 139 4.99 1.94 16.54
C LEU A 139 4.64 2.23 18.01
N ILE A 140 4.51 3.50 18.37
CA ILE A 140 4.09 3.91 19.73
C ILE A 140 2.70 3.35 20.04
N ALA A 141 1.76 3.46 19.10
CA ALA A 141 0.41 2.92 19.26
C ALA A 141 0.40 1.39 19.42
N LEU A 142 1.18 0.66 18.61
CA LEU A 142 1.29 -0.80 18.69
C LEU A 142 1.87 -1.25 20.04
N VAL A 143 2.91 -0.59 20.54
CA VAL A 143 3.51 -0.90 21.85
C VAL A 143 2.52 -0.59 22.97
N GLY A 144 1.80 0.53 22.90
CA GLY A 144 0.79 0.92 23.89
C GLY A 144 -0.39 -0.05 23.95
N LEU A 145 -0.87 -0.50 22.78
CA LEU A 145 -2.03 -1.39 22.66
C LEU A 145 -1.69 -2.88 22.74
N ARG A 146 -0.42 -3.27 22.93
CA ARG A 146 0.03 -4.66 22.88
C ARG A 146 -0.79 -5.64 23.74
N LYS A 147 -1.19 -5.20 24.95
CA LYS A 147 -1.96 -6.06 25.87
C LYS A 147 -3.37 -6.35 25.34
N ILE A 148 -4.00 -5.35 24.71
CA ILE A 148 -5.33 -5.47 24.11
C ILE A 148 -5.25 -6.39 22.89
N ILE A 149 -4.27 -6.18 22.01
CA ILE A 149 -4.06 -6.99 20.81
C ILE A 149 -3.86 -8.47 21.18
N ILE A 150 -3.01 -8.76 22.16
CA ILE A 150 -2.76 -10.13 22.62
C ILE A 150 -4.02 -10.74 23.25
N GLY A 151 -4.76 -9.97 24.05
CA GLY A 151 -6.00 -10.42 24.68
C GLY A 151 -7.06 -10.83 23.64
N GLU A 152 -7.39 -9.93 22.73
CA GLU A 152 -8.37 -10.16 21.66
C GLU A 152 -7.98 -11.34 20.77
N THR A 153 -6.68 -11.46 20.44
CA THR A 153 -6.18 -12.56 19.62
C THR A 153 -6.35 -13.91 20.32
N LYS A 154 -6.03 -14.00 21.62
CA LYS A 154 -6.20 -15.23 22.40
C LYS A 154 -7.68 -15.63 22.51
N GLU A 155 -8.56 -14.68 22.75
CA GLU A 155 -9.99 -14.91 22.86
C GLU A 155 -10.58 -15.40 21.52
N TYR A 156 -10.19 -14.79 20.42
CA TYR A 156 -10.59 -15.20 19.07
C TYR A 156 -10.22 -16.66 18.78
N PHE A 157 -8.97 -17.06 19.02
CA PHE A 157 -8.55 -18.44 18.76
C PHE A 157 -9.18 -19.44 19.74
N LYS A 158 -9.47 -19.04 20.97
CA LYS A 158 -10.21 -19.86 21.94
C LYS A 158 -11.63 -20.12 21.43
N THR A 159 -12.33 -19.13 20.96
CA THR A 159 -13.70 -19.26 20.41
C THR A 159 -13.71 -20.16 19.19
N LEU A 160 -12.72 -20.03 18.29
CA LEU A 160 -12.60 -20.90 17.11
C LEU A 160 -12.36 -22.37 17.48
N SER A 161 -11.60 -22.64 18.53
CA SER A 161 -11.34 -24.02 18.98
C SER A 161 -12.59 -24.67 19.55
N PHE A 162 -13.47 -23.91 20.22
CA PHE A 162 -14.76 -24.40 20.71
C PHE A 162 -15.78 -24.66 19.60
N GLN A 163 -15.72 -23.95 18.48
CA GLN A 163 -16.62 -24.18 17.33
C GLN A 163 -16.24 -25.41 16.49
N LYS A 164 -15.02 -25.92 16.65
CA LYS A 164 -14.51 -27.10 15.92
C LYS A 164 -14.60 -28.42 16.73
N ALA A 165 -14.92 -28.36 18.00
CA ALA A 165 -15.15 -29.50 18.89
C ALA A 165 -16.64 -29.82 19.01
#